data_68e62d33dcb686333d3e4018bf6718ac
#
_entry.id   68e62d33dcb686333d3e4018bf6718ac
#
_cell.length_a   1.000
_cell.length_b   1.000
_cell.length_c   1.000
_cell.angle_alpha   90.00
_cell.angle_beta   90.00
_cell.angle_gamma   90.00
#
_symmetry.space_group_name_H-M   'P 1'
#
loop_
_entity.id
_entity.type
_entity.pdbx_description
1 polymer ?
#
loop_
_entity_poly.entity_id
_entity_poly.type
_entity_poly.pdbx_seq_one_letter_code
_entity_poly.pdbx_strand_id
1 'polypeptide(L)'
;GRACFKAMAEDKTPRLGLVRTGEGIRRLLLEAVLPEAHPKGRLILKFNHLTDPELREALVYAASRGARVDLLVRSTLTRLHPAIRAKSLVGRFLEHARAAAFRAGAEWRVYLASADAMPRNFQNRFELLFPVLDKEAKKKVLKVLKRQVRDDRNSFLLTPEGEKRLWGGRHDAQRLEL
;
A
#
# COMPACT_ATOMS: atom_id res chain seq x y z
N GLY A 1 -13.61 7.29 16.85
CA GLY A 1 -12.15 7.38 16.58
C GLY A 1 -11.33 6.60 17.60
N ARG A 2 -11.38 6.95 18.90
CA ARG A 2 -10.60 6.28 19.96
C ARG A 2 -11.00 4.81 20.21
N ALA A 3 -12.28 4.48 20.15
CA ALA A 3 -12.77 3.11 20.35
C ALA A 3 -12.31 2.16 19.22
N CYS A 4 -12.28 2.65 17.98
CA CYS A 4 -11.78 1.88 16.83
C CYS A 4 -10.27 1.59 16.97
N PHE A 5 -9.51 2.58 17.43
CA PHE A 5 -8.06 2.44 17.67
C PHE A 5 -7.75 1.43 18.76
N LYS A 6 -8.50 1.51 19.90
CA LYS A 6 -8.34 0.59 21.01
C LYS A 6 -8.68 -0.84 20.61
N ALA A 7 -9.77 -1.02 19.85
CA ALA A 7 -10.17 -2.33 19.34
C ALA A 7 -9.16 -2.96 18.37
N MET A 8 -8.45 -2.15 17.58
CA MET A 8 -7.39 -2.63 16.68
C MET A 8 -6.10 -2.98 17.43
N ALA A 9 -5.76 -2.20 18.47
CA ALA A 9 -4.60 -2.47 19.32
C ALA A 9 -4.81 -3.71 20.22
N GLU A 10 -6.05 -4.05 20.56
CA GLU A 10 -6.41 -5.22 21.35
C GLU A 10 -6.75 -6.46 20.48
N ASP A 11 -6.41 -6.45 19.17
CA ASP A 11 -6.74 -7.49 18.17
C ASP A 11 -8.26 -7.80 18.07
N LYS A 12 -9.09 -6.95 18.65
CA LYS A 12 -10.53 -6.99 18.50
C LYS A 12 -10.90 -6.33 17.18
N THR A 13 -11.17 -7.13 16.15
CA THR A 13 -11.58 -6.64 14.84
C THR A 13 -12.88 -5.82 14.99
N PRO A 14 -12.83 -4.50 14.82
CA PRO A 14 -14.05 -3.71 14.90
C PRO A 14 -14.99 -4.10 13.76
N ARG A 15 -16.24 -4.34 14.04
CA ARG A 15 -17.26 -4.71 13.03
C ARG A 15 -17.42 -3.65 11.95
N LEU A 16 -17.00 -2.41 12.21
CA LEU A 16 -16.90 -1.31 11.25
C LEU A 16 -15.78 -0.36 11.70
N GLY A 17 -14.54 -0.61 11.27
CA GLY A 17 -13.39 0.21 11.65
C GLY A 17 -13.19 1.40 10.71
N LEU A 18 -14.04 2.43 10.83
CA LEU A 18 -13.80 3.71 10.19
C LEU A 18 -12.78 4.49 11.00
N VAL A 19 -11.57 4.59 10.51
CA VAL A 19 -10.57 5.50 11.07
C VAL A 19 -10.78 6.87 10.44
N ARG A 20 -11.32 7.77 11.22
CA ARG A 20 -11.56 9.16 10.84
C ARG A 20 -10.41 10.00 11.37
N THR A 21 -9.79 10.79 10.53
CA THR A 21 -8.67 11.71 10.71
C THR A 21 -7.34 11.17 10.23
N GLY A 22 -6.57 12.06 9.62
CA GLY A 22 -5.33 11.72 8.96
C GLY A 22 -4.25 11.13 9.86
N GLU A 23 -4.07 11.64 11.09
CA GLU A 23 -3.09 11.09 12.02
C GLU A 23 -3.41 9.66 12.46
N GLY A 24 -4.69 9.35 12.61
CA GLY A 24 -5.14 7.99 12.90
C GLY A 24 -4.79 7.02 11.77
N ILE A 25 -4.87 7.47 10.51
CA ILE A 25 -4.49 6.67 9.33
C ILE A 25 -2.97 6.44 9.31
N ARG A 26 -2.18 7.49 9.49
CA ARG A 26 -0.71 7.38 9.57
C ARG A 26 -0.30 6.38 10.62
N ARG A 27 -0.80 6.55 11.85
CA ARG A 27 -0.50 5.67 12.96
C ARG A 27 -0.85 4.22 12.66
N LEU A 28 -2.04 3.95 12.10
CA LEU A 28 -2.44 2.61 11.73
C LEU A 28 -1.51 1.99 10.67
N LEU A 29 -1.12 2.78 9.67
CA LEU A 29 -0.18 2.31 8.64
C LEU A 29 1.18 1.98 9.25
N LEU A 30 1.70 2.81 10.16
CA LEU A 30 2.95 2.55 10.87
C LEU A 30 2.86 1.30 11.75
N GLU A 31 1.79 1.17 12.53
CA GLU A 31 1.50 -0.01 13.36
C GLU A 31 1.33 -1.30 12.53
N ALA A 32 0.94 -1.17 11.25
CA ALA A 32 0.83 -2.31 10.34
C ALA A 32 2.15 -2.64 9.63
N VAL A 33 3.01 -1.66 9.39
CA VAL A 33 4.32 -1.83 8.70
C VAL A 33 5.37 -2.42 9.64
N LEU A 34 5.50 -1.88 10.84
CA LEU A 34 6.60 -2.21 11.75
C LEU A 34 6.68 -3.70 12.13
N PRO A 35 5.58 -4.40 12.45
CA PRO A 35 5.63 -5.83 12.74
C PRO A 35 6.09 -6.69 11.55
N GLU A 36 5.93 -6.17 10.33
CA GLU A 36 6.33 -6.88 9.11
C GLU A 36 7.78 -6.62 8.71
N ALA A 37 8.56 -5.89 9.53
CA ALA A 37 9.98 -5.60 9.30
C ALA A 37 10.88 -6.81 9.56
N HIS A 38 10.70 -7.89 8.79
CA HIS A 38 11.47 -9.13 8.87
C HIS A 38 11.48 -9.89 7.53
N PRO A 39 12.38 -10.87 7.29
CA PRO A 39 12.56 -11.51 5.99
C PRO A 39 11.32 -12.23 5.41
N LYS A 40 10.36 -12.60 6.25
CA LYS A 40 9.08 -13.20 5.80
C LYS A 40 7.97 -12.16 5.60
N GLY A 41 8.21 -10.91 6.00
CA GLY A 41 7.25 -9.81 5.86
C GLY A 41 6.94 -9.48 4.40
N ARG A 42 5.68 -9.17 4.12
CA ARG A 42 5.20 -8.83 2.79
C ARG A 42 4.26 -7.63 2.87
N LEU A 43 4.62 -6.57 2.18
CA LEU A 43 3.85 -5.33 2.14
C LEU A 43 3.55 -4.96 0.71
N ILE A 44 2.30 -4.65 0.41
CA ILE A 44 1.88 -4.07 -0.87
C ILE A 44 1.10 -2.81 -0.55
N LEU A 45 1.61 -1.65 -0.93
CA LEU A 45 0.94 -0.37 -0.71
C LEU A 45 0.68 0.30 -2.06
N LYS A 46 -0.55 0.76 -2.24
CA LYS A 46 -0.99 1.51 -3.41
C LYS A 46 -1.53 2.86 -3.00
N PHE A 47 -0.91 3.93 -3.52
CA PHE A 47 -1.31 5.32 -3.33
C PHE A 47 -1.07 6.09 -4.63
N ASN A 48 -1.72 7.25 -4.80
CA ASN A 48 -1.32 8.13 -5.90
C ASN A 48 -0.01 8.84 -5.56
N HIS A 49 0.12 9.28 -4.30
CA HIS A 49 1.30 9.95 -3.78
C HIS A 49 1.75 9.34 -2.46
N LEU A 50 3.05 9.19 -2.30
CA LEU A 50 3.69 8.73 -1.07
C LEU A 50 4.81 9.70 -0.72
N THR A 51 4.48 10.75 0.04
CA THR A 51 5.41 11.81 0.44
C THR A 51 5.52 11.99 1.96
N ASP A 52 4.70 11.27 2.74
CA ASP A 52 4.78 11.28 4.19
C ASP A 52 6.14 10.72 4.66
N PRO A 53 6.95 11.51 5.40
CA PRO A 53 8.30 11.11 5.76
C PRO A 53 8.32 9.92 6.72
N GLU A 54 7.46 9.90 7.73
CA GLU A 54 7.43 8.83 8.73
C GLU A 54 7.07 7.48 8.12
N LEU A 55 6.06 7.45 7.23
CA LEU A 55 5.70 6.22 6.53
C LEU A 55 6.80 5.77 5.57
N ARG A 56 7.48 6.70 4.90
CA ARG A 56 8.63 6.38 4.04
C ARG A 56 9.77 5.75 4.83
N GLU A 57 10.11 6.33 5.97
CA GLU A 57 11.15 5.79 6.86
C GLU A 57 10.80 4.40 7.38
N ALA A 58 9.55 4.18 7.80
CA ALA A 58 9.08 2.87 8.22
C ALA A 58 9.17 1.81 7.12
N LEU A 59 8.83 2.18 5.87
CA LEU A 59 8.97 1.27 4.71
C LEU A 59 10.42 0.96 4.38
N VAL A 60 11.32 1.95 4.45
CA VAL A 60 12.76 1.75 4.29
C VAL A 60 13.30 0.84 5.40
N TYR A 61 12.91 1.09 6.64
CA TYR A 61 13.27 0.23 7.76
C TYR A 61 12.81 -1.22 7.54
N ALA A 62 11.54 -1.43 7.16
CA ALA A 62 11.04 -2.77 6.89
C ALA A 62 11.83 -3.46 5.76
N ALA A 63 12.11 -2.75 4.66
CA ALA A 63 12.88 -3.27 3.55
C ALA A 63 14.33 -3.62 3.95
N SER A 64 14.99 -2.78 4.75
CA SER A 64 16.36 -3.02 5.26
C SER A 64 16.43 -4.24 6.18
N ARG A 65 15.32 -4.57 6.84
CA ARG A 65 15.17 -5.79 7.66
C ARG A 65 14.80 -7.04 6.86
N GLY A 66 14.76 -6.92 5.53
CA GLY A 66 14.52 -8.04 4.61
C GLY A 66 13.05 -8.27 4.26
N ALA A 67 12.14 -7.40 4.68
CA ALA A 67 10.75 -7.46 4.23
C ALA A 67 10.65 -7.15 2.73
N ARG A 68 9.76 -7.83 2.04
CA ARG A 68 9.44 -7.48 0.66
C ARG A 68 8.42 -6.35 0.64
N VAL A 69 8.85 -5.19 0.18
CA VAL A 69 8.02 -4.00 0.03
C VAL A 69 7.76 -3.73 -1.45
N ASP A 70 6.51 -3.86 -1.86
CA ASP A 70 6.05 -3.53 -3.21
C ASP A 70 5.18 -2.26 -3.13
N LEU A 71 5.59 -1.18 -3.81
CA LEU A 71 4.85 0.07 -3.89
C LEU A 71 4.26 0.28 -5.28
N LEU A 72 3.01 0.68 -5.32
CA LEU A 72 2.28 1.08 -6.53
C LEU A 72 1.89 2.55 -6.37
N VAL A 73 2.56 3.45 -7.08
CA VAL A 73 2.34 4.91 -6.97
C VAL A 73 2.25 5.53 -8.35
N ARG A 74 1.53 6.65 -8.45
CA ARG A 74 1.40 7.41 -9.71
C ARG A 74 2.42 8.51 -9.87
N SER A 75 2.94 9.00 -8.75
CA SER A 75 3.94 10.08 -8.74
C SER A 75 5.35 9.51 -8.71
N THR A 76 6.27 10.28 -9.25
CA THR A 76 7.70 10.02 -9.13
C THR A 76 8.10 9.97 -7.66
N LEU A 77 8.75 8.90 -7.25
CA LEU A 77 9.36 8.78 -5.94
C LEU A 77 10.85 9.09 -6.05
N THR A 78 11.26 10.19 -5.45
CA THR A 78 12.69 10.51 -5.32
C THR A 78 13.30 9.75 -4.16
N ARG A 79 14.58 9.36 -4.27
CA ARG A 79 15.37 8.71 -3.22
C ARG A 79 14.73 7.44 -2.64
N LEU A 80 14.34 6.54 -3.50
CA LEU A 80 13.90 5.21 -3.09
C LEU A 80 15.08 4.38 -2.56
N HIS A 81 14.82 3.63 -1.49
CA HIS A 81 15.76 2.63 -1.03
C HIS A 81 15.83 1.47 -2.04
N PRO A 82 17.03 0.96 -2.43
CA PRO A 82 17.15 -0.09 -3.45
C PRO A 82 16.38 -1.38 -3.16
N ALA A 83 16.15 -1.70 -1.88
CA ALA A 83 15.37 -2.86 -1.48
C ALA A 83 13.84 -2.69 -1.64
N ILE A 84 13.35 -1.48 -1.94
CA ILE A 84 11.95 -1.22 -2.20
C ILE A 84 11.67 -1.34 -3.70
N ARG A 85 10.68 -2.15 -4.04
CA ARG A 85 10.21 -2.28 -5.43
C ARG A 85 9.04 -1.34 -5.64
N ALA A 86 9.25 -0.28 -6.41
CA ALA A 86 8.19 0.67 -6.71
C ALA A 86 7.87 0.70 -8.20
N LYS A 87 6.58 0.77 -8.52
CA LYS A 87 6.07 0.89 -9.88
C LYS A 87 5.03 2.00 -9.98
N SER A 88 5.02 2.66 -11.13
CA SER A 88 3.93 3.51 -11.59
C SER A 88 3.21 2.80 -12.73
N LEU A 89 1.89 2.62 -12.58
CA LEU A 89 1.05 2.03 -13.63
C LEU A 89 0.48 3.15 -14.51
N VAL A 90 0.79 3.09 -15.79
CA VAL A 90 0.32 4.05 -16.79
C VAL A 90 -0.23 3.28 -17.98
N GLY A 91 -1.53 3.06 -17.98
CA GLY A 91 -2.21 2.31 -19.01
C GLY A 91 -3.48 3.01 -19.48
N ARG A 92 -4.41 2.22 -19.99
CA ARG A 92 -5.71 2.69 -20.54
C ARG A 92 -6.59 3.34 -19.47
N PHE A 93 -6.56 2.83 -18.24
CA PHE A 93 -7.41 3.29 -17.15
C PHE A 93 -6.60 4.06 -16.12
N LEU A 94 -7.27 5.04 -15.50
CA LEU A 94 -6.71 5.81 -14.41
C LEU A 94 -6.62 4.95 -13.13
N GLU A 95 -5.42 4.73 -12.65
CA GLU A 95 -5.18 3.97 -11.42
C GLU A 95 -5.27 4.87 -10.18
N HIS A 96 -6.49 5.07 -9.69
CA HIS A 96 -6.76 6.02 -8.60
C HIS A 96 -7.09 5.38 -7.24
N ALA A 97 -7.18 4.07 -7.17
CA ALA A 97 -7.45 3.35 -5.92
C ALA A 97 -6.30 3.50 -4.91
N ARG A 98 -6.63 3.54 -3.63
CA ARG A 98 -5.68 3.49 -2.53
C ARG A 98 -5.98 2.27 -1.68
N ALA A 99 -4.96 1.47 -1.46
CA ALA A 99 -5.06 0.23 -0.70
C ALA A 99 -3.72 -0.09 -0.03
N ALA A 100 -3.79 -0.80 1.09
CA ALA A 100 -2.62 -1.34 1.75
C ALA A 100 -2.88 -2.79 2.16
N ALA A 101 -1.91 -3.65 1.91
CA ALA A 101 -1.98 -5.05 2.28
C ALA A 101 -0.70 -5.48 3.00
N PHE A 102 -0.86 -6.07 4.16
CA PHE A 102 0.21 -6.51 5.03
C PHE A 102 0.03 -8.00 5.33
N ARG A 103 1.09 -8.77 5.23
CA ARG A 103 1.04 -10.20 5.52
C ARG A 103 1.51 -10.47 6.94
N ALA A 104 0.56 -10.72 7.84
CA ALA A 104 0.81 -11.16 9.20
C ALA A 104 0.79 -12.69 9.25
N GLY A 105 1.98 -13.31 9.33
CA GLY A 105 2.08 -14.77 9.32
C GLY A 105 1.52 -15.39 8.04
N ALA A 106 0.47 -16.23 8.18
CA ALA A 106 -0.20 -16.88 7.05
C ALA A 106 -1.25 -15.97 6.37
N GLU A 107 -1.80 -14.98 7.09
CA GLU A 107 -2.93 -14.20 6.64
C GLU A 107 -2.55 -12.80 6.17
N TRP A 108 -3.38 -12.26 5.25
CA TRP A 108 -3.29 -10.89 4.79
C TRP A 108 -4.29 -10.00 5.53
N ARG A 109 -3.81 -8.89 6.05
CA ARG A 109 -4.63 -7.76 6.47
C ARG A 109 -4.70 -6.79 5.29
N VAL A 110 -5.89 -6.41 4.87
CA VAL A 110 -6.11 -5.55 3.70
C VAL A 110 -6.97 -4.37 4.10
N TYR A 111 -6.57 -3.19 3.65
CA TYR A 111 -7.24 -1.92 3.91
C TYR A 111 -7.49 -1.19 2.61
N LEU A 112 -8.61 -0.47 2.53
CA LEU A 112 -8.89 0.52 1.49
C LEU A 112 -8.92 1.90 2.11
N ALA A 113 -8.50 2.92 1.34
CA ALA A 113 -8.43 4.29 1.82
C ALA A 113 -8.92 5.31 0.80
N SER A 114 -9.38 6.45 1.29
CA SER A 114 -9.56 7.66 0.50
C SER A 114 -8.28 8.51 0.45
N ALA A 115 -7.45 8.41 1.50
CA ALA A 115 -6.23 9.17 1.68
C ALA A 115 -5.09 8.71 0.77
N ASP A 116 -4.33 9.68 0.26
CA ASP A 116 -2.96 9.46 -0.15
C ASP A 116 -2.02 9.53 1.05
N ALA A 117 -0.85 8.91 0.93
CA ALA A 117 0.16 8.92 1.98
C ALA A 117 0.98 10.23 1.94
N MET A 118 0.31 11.32 2.27
CA MET A 118 0.86 12.68 2.25
C MET A 118 0.61 13.38 3.59
N PRO A 119 1.55 14.25 4.07
CA PRO A 119 1.36 15.01 5.32
C PRO A 119 0.02 15.76 5.37
N ARG A 120 -0.36 16.43 4.27
CA ARG A 120 -1.63 17.18 4.20
C ARG A 120 -2.88 16.31 4.37
N ASN A 121 -2.85 15.05 3.90
CA ASN A 121 -3.96 14.12 4.06
C ASN A 121 -4.06 13.63 5.50
N PHE A 122 -2.92 13.48 6.15
CA PHE A 122 -2.84 12.99 7.52
C PHE A 122 -3.06 14.08 8.58
N GLN A 123 -2.90 15.35 8.26
CA GLN A 123 -3.01 16.46 9.22
C GLN A 123 -4.28 17.29 9.04
N ASN A 124 -4.71 17.53 7.78
CA ASN A 124 -5.68 18.59 7.46
C ASN A 124 -6.95 18.11 6.76
N ARG A 125 -7.15 16.79 6.58
CA ARG A 125 -8.31 16.25 5.88
C ARG A 125 -9.08 15.23 6.70
N PHE A 126 -10.38 15.17 6.46
CA PHE A 126 -11.20 14.03 6.87
C PHE A 126 -11.06 12.94 5.82
N GLU A 127 -10.35 11.89 6.18
CA GLU A 127 -10.09 10.76 5.30
C GLU A 127 -10.55 9.47 5.97
N LEU A 128 -10.79 8.46 5.16
CA LEU A 128 -11.23 7.16 5.63
C LEU A 128 -10.18 6.11 5.29
N LEU A 129 -9.89 5.25 6.24
CA LEU A 129 -9.21 3.99 6.03
C LEU A 129 -9.97 2.90 6.78
N PHE A 130 -10.29 1.82 6.10
CA PHE A 130 -11.08 0.73 6.68
C PHE A 130 -10.55 -0.64 6.27
N PRO A 131 -10.62 -1.64 7.16
CA PRO A 131 -10.23 -3.01 6.87
C PRO A 131 -11.25 -3.68 5.95
N VAL A 132 -10.76 -4.52 5.04
CA VAL A 132 -11.59 -5.41 4.23
C VAL A 132 -11.79 -6.71 5.02
N LEU A 133 -12.93 -6.83 5.69
CA LEU A 133 -13.22 -7.96 6.59
C LEU A 133 -13.74 -9.19 5.84
N ASP A 134 -14.58 -8.97 4.83
CA ASP A 134 -15.12 -10.06 4.02
C ASP A 134 -14.03 -10.81 3.27
N LYS A 135 -14.02 -12.13 3.38
CA LYS A 135 -12.97 -12.99 2.82
C LYS A 135 -12.91 -12.93 1.29
N GLU A 136 -14.05 -12.89 0.62
CA GLU A 136 -14.09 -12.87 -0.84
C GLU A 136 -13.70 -11.49 -1.40
N ALA A 137 -14.16 -10.40 -0.77
CA ALA A 137 -13.70 -9.05 -1.10
C ALA A 137 -12.19 -8.91 -0.90
N LYS A 138 -11.65 -9.42 0.21
CA LYS A 138 -10.22 -9.45 0.49
C LYS A 138 -9.43 -10.16 -0.60
N LYS A 139 -9.88 -11.35 -1.03
CA LYS A 139 -9.26 -12.10 -2.14
C LYS A 139 -9.27 -11.29 -3.44
N LYS A 140 -10.39 -10.63 -3.76
CA LYS A 140 -10.52 -9.79 -4.96
C LYS A 140 -9.52 -8.63 -4.93
N VAL A 141 -9.46 -7.87 -3.82
CA VAL A 141 -8.52 -6.75 -3.67
C VAL A 141 -7.06 -7.25 -3.78
N LEU A 142 -6.72 -8.33 -3.10
CA LEU A 142 -5.38 -8.93 -3.18
C LEU A 142 -5.04 -9.41 -4.60
N LYS A 143 -6.00 -9.99 -5.32
CA LYS A 143 -5.80 -10.41 -6.72
C LYS A 143 -5.43 -9.21 -7.57
N VAL A 144 -6.16 -8.09 -7.44
CA VAL A 144 -5.88 -6.84 -8.16
C VAL A 144 -4.49 -6.30 -7.82
N LEU A 145 -4.17 -6.13 -6.53
CA LEU A 145 -2.87 -5.62 -6.11
C LEU A 145 -1.71 -6.48 -6.61
N LYS A 146 -1.83 -7.81 -6.50
CA LYS A 146 -0.81 -8.75 -6.98
C LYS A 146 -0.64 -8.72 -8.51
N ARG A 147 -1.72 -8.53 -9.27
CA ARG A 147 -1.63 -8.32 -10.73
C ARG A 147 -0.87 -7.04 -11.04
N GLN A 148 -1.19 -5.96 -10.38
CA GLN A 148 -0.51 -4.66 -10.58
C GLN A 148 0.98 -4.71 -10.21
N VAL A 149 1.34 -5.39 -9.14
CA VAL A 149 2.76 -5.63 -8.79
C VAL A 149 3.48 -6.43 -9.89
N ARG A 150 2.80 -7.37 -10.55
CA ARG A 150 3.36 -8.19 -11.62
C ARG A 150 3.38 -7.51 -12.98
N ASP A 151 2.60 -6.43 -13.18
CA ASP A 151 2.54 -5.74 -14.46
C ASP A 151 3.93 -5.41 -14.98
N ASP A 152 4.22 -5.80 -16.21
CA ASP A 152 5.47 -5.56 -16.93
C ASP A 152 5.22 -5.02 -18.35
N ARG A 153 3.97 -4.62 -18.63
CA ARG A 153 3.55 -4.13 -19.93
C ARG A 153 3.21 -2.64 -19.93
N ASN A 154 2.51 -2.18 -18.90
CA ASN A 154 1.98 -0.81 -18.79
C ASN A 154 2.51 -0.11 -17.54
N SER A 155 3.74 -0.40 -17.15
CA SER A 155 4.29 0.15 -15.92
C SER A 155 5.68 0.75 -16.09
N PHE A 156 6.01 1.68 -15.21
CA PHE A 156 7.36 2.19 -15.02
C PHE A 156 7.91 1.63 -13.72
N LEU A 157 9.10 1.07 -13.76
CA LEU A 157 9.87 0.76 -12.58
C LEU A 157 10.51 2.06 -12.08
N LEU A 158 10.26 2.38 -10.83
CA LEU A 158 10.86 3.54 -10.17
C LEU A 158 12.13 3.08 -9.47
N THR A 159 13.27 3.66 -9.83
CA THR A 159 14.57 3.35 -9.24
C THR A 159 15.18 4.60 -8.61
N PRO A 160 16.23 4.48 -7.77
CA PRO A 160 16.94 5.64 -7.25
C PRO A 160 17.49 6.56 -8.34
N GLU A 161 17.82 6.01 -9.51
CA GLU A 161 18.38 6.71 -10.65
C GLU A 161 17.32 7.34 -11.57
N GLY A 162 16.05 6.98 -11.39
CA GLY A 162 14.95 7.50 -12.20
C GLY A 162 13.91 6.44 -12.57
N GLU A 163 13.18 6.71 -13.65
CA GLU A 163 12.11 5.84 -14.13
C GLU A 163 12.58 4.99 -15.30
N LYS A 164 12.32 3.68 -15.23
CA LYS A 164 12.53 2.74 -16.33
C LYS A 164 11.20 2.18 -16.80
N ARG A 165 10.81 2.49 -18.02
CA ARG A 165 9.58 1.92 -18.61
C ARG A 165 9.74 0.43 -18.89
N LEU A 166 8.73 -0.34 -18.48
CA LEU A 166 8.63 -1.76 -18.79
C LEU A 166 7.77 -1.94 -20.04
N TRP A 167 8.30 -2.62 -21.04
CA TRP A 167 7.64 -2.85 -22.33
C TRP A 167 7.60 -4.31 -22.71
N GLY A 168 6.53 -4.70 -23.42
CA GLY A 168 6.50 -5.99 -24.09
C GLY A 168 6.37 -7.21 -23.18
N GLY A 169 6.16 -6.99 -21.90
CA GLY A 169 5.91 -8.05 -20.93
C GLY A 169 4.57 -8.76 -21.18
N ARG A 170 4.38 -9.90 -20.52
CA ARG A 170 3.18 -10.73 -20.66
C ARG A 170 2.08 -10.37 -19.68
N HIS A 171 2.39 -9.65 -18.61
CA HIS A 171 1.47 -9.33 -17.54
C HIS A 171 0.91 -7.93 -17.72
N ASP A 172 -0.34 -7.85 -18.11
CA ASP A 172 -1.11 -6.60 -18.23
C ASP A 172 -2.17 -6.57 -17.12
N ALA A 173 -1.97 -5.66 -16.15
CA ALA A 173 -2.87 -5.54 -15.01
C ALA A 173 -4.24 -4.94 -15.37
N GLN A 174 -4.31 -4.21 -16.50
CA GLN A 174 -5.54 -3.57 -16.97
C GLN A 174 -6.28 -4.39 -18.03
N ARG A 175 -5.73 -5.52 -18.46
CA ARG A 175 -6.42 -6.43 -19.36
C ARG A 175 -7.58 -7.09 -18.64
N LEU A 176 -8.77 -6.85 -19.12
CA LEU A 176 -9.97 -7.59 -18.71
C LEU A 176 -9.82 -9.02 -19.25
N GLU A 177 -9.74 -10.00 -18.37
CA GLU A 177 -10.00 -11.39 -18.73
C GLU A 177 -11.52 -11.50 -18.85
N LEU A 178 -12.02 -11.53 -20.08
CA LEU A 178 -13.40 -11.88 -20.41
C LEU A 178 -13.62 -13.37 -20.12
#